data_54f2904acd8809a787aba0a6caaa7c4a
#
_entry.id   54f2904acd8809a787aba0a6caaa7c4a
#
_cell.length_a   1.000
_cell.length_b   1.000
_cell.length_c   1.000
_cell.angle_alpha   90.00
_cell.angle_beta   90.00
_cell.angle_gamma   90.00
#
_symmetry.space_group_name_H-M   'P 1'
#
loop_
_entity.id
_entity.type
_entity.pdbx_description
1 polymer ?
#
loop_
_entity_poly.entity_id
_entity_poly.type
_entity_poly.pdbx_seq_one_letter_code
_entity_poly.pdbx_strand_id
1 'polypeptide(L)'
;MLQQTTVSTVQNKLPTILREFPDFQSFKSKKIDDFLKCWSGLGYYNRAINFYKSASIINKNFKGILPRDKNELLNLPGIGEYTANAIIAIGYNKRAFPIDVNIKRLISRLINKSVTNLQLSDILKEITFKKRNFRDFAESMMDYSSSICKKSFPQCKDCIFQSYCKSAYQNFNPLLKKNIVSKNINFYLIESKNKICFIKKPKFQFYKNFIHLPSSLDIELISKYKKNKKELKVSFEYSITKYKFKINVYKIFSKVIIDDLDIVWLKKGEIAQIPIPTLFKKILN
;
A
#
# COMPACT_ATOMS: atom_id res chain seq x y z
N MET A 1 -0.67 -8.10 4.49
CA MET A 1 -1.81 -7.78 3.61
C MET A 1 -2.60 -6.56 4.09
N LEU A 2 -2.79 -6.36 5.36
CA LEU A 2 -3.61 -5.25 5.95
C LEU A 2 -3.00 -3.84 5.85
N GLN A 3 -1.79 -3.67 5.36
CA GLN A 3 -1.21 -2.35 5.11
C GLN A 3 -2.06 -1.60 4.06
N GLN A 4 -2.84 -0.59 4.47
CA GLN A 4 -3.70 0.23 3.60
C GLN A 4 -4.77 -0.57 2.81
N THR A 5 -5.22 -1.71 3.34
CA THR A 5 -6.29 -2.53 2.79
C THR A 5 -7.27 -2.86 3.90
N THR A 6 -8.57 -2.84 3.62
CA THR A 6 -9.60 -3.14 4.61
C THR A 6 -9.58 -4.61 5.03
N VAL A 7 -10.01 -4.89 6.26
CA VAL A 7 -10.09 -6.26 6.80
C VAL A 7 -10.96 -7.14 5.91
N SER A 8 -12.14 -6.65 5.50
CA SER A 8 -13.06 -7.40 4.63
C SER A 8 -12.43 -7.80 3.29
N THR A 9 -11.67 -6.90 2.66
CA THR A 9 -10.97 -7.22 1.41
C THR A 9 -9.90 -8.30 1.61
N VAL A 10 -9.18 -8.25 2.74
CA VAL A 10 -8.16 -9.26 3.06
C VAL A 10 -8.81 -10.60 3.39
N GLN A 11 -9.89 -10.63 4.17
CA GLN A 11 -10.63 -11.86 4.51
C GLN A 11 -11.09 -12.62 3.26
N ASN A 12 -11.57 -11.91 2.24
CA ASN A 12 -12.00 -12.52 0.99
C ASN A 12 -10.85 -13.11 0.16
N LYS A 13 -9.63 -12.58 0.29
CA LYS A 13 -8.47 -12.98 -0.52
C LYS A 13 -7.54 -13.94 0.19
N LEU A 14 -7.47 -13.89 1.50
CA LEU A 14 -6.55 -14.68 2.31
C LEU A 14 -6.68 -16.20 2.07
N PRO A 15 -7.90 -16.79 2.00
CA PRO A 15 -8.02 -18.23 1.76
C PRO A 15 -7.39 -18.68 0.43
N THR A 16 -7.55 -17.88 -0.63
CA THR A 16 -6.92 -18.18 -1.93
C THR A 16 -5.40 -18.11 -1.85
N ILE A 17 -4.86 -17.09 -1.16
CA ILE A 17 -3.40 -16.95 -1.01
C ILE A 17 -2.83 -18.09 -0.16
N LEU A 18 -3.48 -18.46 0.95
CA LEU A 18 -3.01 -19.56 1.81
C LEU A 18 -3.11 -20.92 1.12
N ARG A 19 -4.09 -21.15 0.26
CA ARG A 19 -4.18 -22.39 -0.53
C ARG A 19 -3.03 -22.50 -1.53
N GLU A 20 -2.72 -21.40 -2.24
CA GLU A 20 -1.68 -21.40 -3.28
C GLU A 20 -0.28 -21.25 -2.68
N PHE A 21 -0.14 -20.54 -1.58
CA PHE A 21 1.12 -20.22 -0.91
C PHE A 21 0.99 -20.47 0.60
N PRO A 22 0.90 -21.75 1.03
CA PRO A 22 0.66 -22.12 2.43
C PRO A 22 1.82 -21.76 3.36
N ASP A 23 3.04 -21.74 2.84
CA ASP A 23 4.27 -21.45 3.57
C ASP A 23 5.30 -20.74 2.72
N PHE A 24 6.45 -20.38 3.30
CA PHE A 24 7.53 -19.76 2.55
C PHE A 24 8.18 -20.72 1.53
N GLN A 25 8.16 -22.04 1.76
CA GLN A 25 8.78 -23.01 0.85
C GLN A 25 8.05 -23.04 -0.50
N SER A 26 6.74 -22.85 -0.51
CA SER A 26 5.91 -22.82 -1.72
C SER A 26 6.31 -21.72 -2.70
N PHE A 27 6.97 -20.65 -2.22
CA PHE A 27 7.48 -19.59 -3.10
C PHE A 27 8.71 -20.00 -3.93
N LYS A 28 9.36 -21.15 -3.63
CA LYS A 28 10.49 -21.63 -4.41
C LYS A 28 10.08 -22.19 -5.78
N SER A 29 8.92 -22.82 -5.86
CA SER A 29 8.41 -23.50 -7.05
C SER A 29 7.50 -22.64 -7.92
N LYS A 30 7.01 -21.53 -7.40
CA LYS A 30 6.03 -20.66 -8.09
C LYS A 30 6.66 -19.34 -8.52
N LYS A 31 6.20 -18.81 -9.66
CA LYS A 31 6.67 -17.52 -10.18
C LYS A 31 5.97 -16.35 -9.49
N ILE A 32 6.60 -15.17 -9.56
CA ILE A 32 6.02 -13.94 -9.02
C ILE A 32 4.66 -13.61 -9.65
N ASP A 33 4.47 -13.92 -10.93
CA ASP A 33 3.20 -13.65 -11.63
C ASP A 33 2.04 -14.46 -11.04
N ASP A 34 2.29 -15.68 -10.56
CA ASP A 34 1.26 -16.49 -9.89
C ASP A 34 0.84 -15.86 -8.56
N PHE A 35 1.80 -15.32 -7.80
CA PHE A 35 1.51 -14.59 -6.57
C PHE A 35 0.77 -13.28 -6.85
N LEU A 36 1.14 -12.54 -7.90
CA LEU A 36 0.46 -11.30 -8.30
C LEU A 36 -0.99 -11.55 -8.76
N LYS A 37 -1.27 -12.69 -9.40
CA LYS A 37 -2.66 -13.10 -9.73
C LYS A 37 -3.49 -13.28 -8.45
N CYS A 38 -2.97 -14.01 -7.46
CA CYS A 38 -3.65 -14.18 -6.15
C CYS A 38 -3.85 -12.84 -5.43
N TRP A 39 -2.89 -11.91 -5.56
CA TRP A 39 -2.94 -10.57 -4.94
C TRP A 39 -3.91 -9.61 -5.63
N SER A 40 -4.43 -9.97 -6.81
CA SER A 40 -5.33 -9.09 -7.58
C SER A 40 -6.54 -8.65 -6.75
N GLY A 41 -6.81 -7.35 -6.74
CA GLY A 41 -7.88 -6.73 -5.94
C GLY A 41 -7.44 -6.17 -4.58
N LEU A 42 -6.26 -6.53 -4.05
CA LEU A 42 -5.73 -5.95 -2.81
C LEU A 42 -5.06 -4.57 -3.00
N GLY A 43 -4.74 -4.20 -4.25
CA GLY A 43 -4.05 -2.96 -4.56
C GLY A 43 -2.59 -2.92 -4.07
N TYR A 44 -1.93 -1.78 -4.28
CA TYR A 44 -0.55 -1.54 -3.81
C TYR A 44 0.40 -2.71 -4.08
N TYR A 45 0.50 -3.13 -5.34
CA TYR A 45 1.23 -4.32 -5.79
C TYR A 45 2.70 -4.39 -5.38
N ASN A 46 3.32 -3.24 -5.10
CA ASN A 46 4.67 -3.22 -4.53
C ASN A 46 4.77 -4.00 -3.21
N ARG A 47 3.67 -4.13 -2.46
CA ARG A 47 3.63 -4.97 -1.25
C ARG A 47 3.72 -6.45 -1.62
N ALA A 48 3.03 -6.88 -2.68
CA ALA A 48 3.13 -8.25 -3.17
C ALA A 48 4.55 -8.56 -3.68
N ILE A 49 5.13 -7.64 -4.46
CA ILE A 49 6.51 -7.79 -4.96
C ILE A 49 7.49 -7.88 -3.79
N ASN A 50 7.38 -7.01 -2.80
CA ASN A 50 8.21 -7.02 -1.62
C ASN A 50 8.01 -8.29 -0.79
N PHE A 51 6.75 -8.75 -0.63
CA PHE A 51 6.45 -9.99 0.07
C PHE A 51 7.11 -11.19 -0.62
N TYR A 52 6.98 -11.30 -1.95
CA TYR A 52 7.61 -12.37 -2.72
C TYR A 52 9.13 -12.35 -2.60
N LYS A 53 9.77 -11.17 -2.70
CA LYS A 53 11.21 -11.00 -2.49
C LYS A 53 11.63 -11.40 -1.07
N SER A 54 10.86 -11.00 -0.06
CA SER A 54 11.12 -11.38 1.33
C SER A 54 11.00 -12.88 1.54
N ALA A 55 9.98 -13.53 0.96
CA ALA A 55 9.84 -14.99 1.00
C ALA A 55 11.05 -15.70 0.36
N SER A 56 11.58 -15.18 -0.73
CA SER A 56 12.80 -15.71 -1.37
C SER A 56 14.03 -15.58 -0.46
N ILE A 57 14.19 -14.43 0.20
CA ILE A 57 15.29 -14.21 1.17
C ILE A 57 15.15 -15.12 2.39
N ILE A 58 13.92 -15.27 2.93
CA ILE A 58 13.62 -16.14 4.06
C ILE A 58 13.96 -17.59 3.72
N ASN A 59 13.62 -18.04 2.53
CA ASN A 59 13.97 -19.37 2.08
C ASN A 59 15.49 -19.58 1.95
N LYS A 60 16.19 -18.60 1.41
CA LYS A 60 17.64 -18.70 1.15
C LYS A 60 18.45 -18.60 2.44
N ASN A 61 18.15 -17.62 3.28
CA ASN A 61 18.99 -17.24 4.42
C ASN A 61 18.50 -17.82 5.76
N PHE A 62 17.20 -18.15 5.86
CA PHE A 62 16.55 -18.55 7.11
C PHE A 62 15.82 -19.90 7.01
N LYS A 63 16.14 -20.73 6.00
CA LYS A 63 15.57 -22.07 5.80
C LYS A 63 14.03 -22.11 5.78
N GLY A 64 13.39 -21.03 5.33
CA GLY A 64 11.92 -20.90 5.30
C GLY A 64 11.29 -20.51 6.64
N ILE A 65 12.08 -20.15 7.65
CA ILE A 65 11.61 -19.71 8.96
C ILE A 65 11.76 -18.19 9.05
N LEU A 66 10.68 -17.50 9.40
CA LEU A 66 10.71 -16.06 9.57
C LEU A 66 11.68 -15.67 10.72
N PRO A 67 12.62 -14.74 10.53
CA PRO A 67 13.57 -14.35 11.57
C PRO A 67 12.85 -13.73 12.79
N ARG A 68 13.46 -13.91 13.98
CA ARG A 68 12.94 -13.40 15.25
C ARG A 68 13.64 -12.12 15.72
N ASP A 69 14.78 -11.83 15.12
CA ASP A 69 15.53 -10.60 15.40
C ASP A 69 14.94 -9.43 14.62
N LYS A 70 14.87 -8.27 15.26
CA LYS A 70 14.28 -7.06 14.67
C LYS A 70 15.10 -6.53 13.50
N ASN A 71 16.42 -6.55 13.59
CA ASN A 71 17.30 -6.05 12.54
C ASN A 71 17.22 -6.95 11.30
N GLU A 72 17.18 -8.26 11.50
CA GLU A 72 16.96 -9.21 10.41
C GLU A 72 15.61 -8.98 9.72
N LEU A 73 14.55 -8.72 10.46
CA LEU A 73 13.24 -8.38 9.91
C LEU A 73 13.27 -7.06 9.12
N LEU A 74 13.95 -6.04 9.62
CA LEU A 74 14.06 -4.74 8.96
C LEU A 74 14.83 -4.80 7.63
N ASN A 75 15.72 -5.78 7.46
CA ASN A 75 16.45 -6.03 6.23
C ASN A 75 15.59 -6.70 5.14
N LEU A 76 14.39 -7.18 5.48
CA LEU A 76 13.49 -7.80 4.50
C LEU A 76 12.70 -6.72 3.72
N PRO A 77 12.59 -6.84 2.39
CA PRO A 77 11.85 -5.90 1.57
C PRO A 77 10.40 -5.71 2.03
N GLY A 78 9.98 -4.46 2.26
CA GLY A 78 8.61 -4.13 2.66
C GLY A 78 8.31 -4.30 4.16
N ILE A 79 9.29 -4.70 4.97
CA ILE A 79 9.19 -4.73 6.43
C ILE A 79 9.84 -3.47 7.00
N GLY A 80 9.02 -2.57 7.52
CA GLY A 80 9.46 -1.39 8.28
C GLY A 80 9.26 -1.60 9.78
N GLU A 81 9.59 -0.59 10.58
CA GLU A 81 9.48 -0.59 12.04
C GLU A 81 8.15 -1.13 12.57
N TYR A 82 7.04 -0.63 12.02
CA TYR A 82 5.71 -1.11 12.41
C TYR A 82 5.53 -2.61 12.16
N THR A 83 5.88 -3.07 10.96
CA THR A 83 5.67 -4.47 10.57
C THR A 83 6.60 -5.40 11.34
N ALA A 84 7.85 -5.01 11.55
CA ALA A 84 8.79 -5.78 12.38
C ALA A 84 8.28 -5.92 13.81
N ASN A 85 7.83 -4.83 14.43
CA ASN A 85 7.27 -4.87 15.78
C ASN A 85 5.97 -5.71 15.85
N ALA A 86 5.11 -5.65 14.82
CA ALA A 86 3.90 -6.49 14.76
C ALA A 86 4.25 -7.99 14.67
N ILE A 87 5.23 -8.36 13.86
CA ILE A 87 5.71 -9.74 13.77
C ILE A 87 6.25 -10.22 15.14
N ILE A 88 7.03 -9.40 15.81
CA ILE A 88 7.64 -9.74 17.11
C ILE A 88 6.57 -9.85 18.19
N ALA A 89 5.65 -8.88 18.29
CA ALA A 89 4.62 -8.89 19.33
C ALA A 89 3.56 -9.95 19.06
N ILE A 90 2.98 -9.96 17.87
CA ILE A 90 1.84 -10.83 17.54
C ILE A 90 2.30 -12.22 17.13
N GLY A 91 3.30 -12.31 16.24
CA GLY A 91 3.81 -13.59 15.75
C GLY A 91 4.59 -14.37 16.80
N TYR A 92 5.46 -13.72 17.52
CA TYR A 92 6.37 -14.37 18.48
C TYR A 92 6.03 -14.15 19.95
N ASN A 93 4.97 -13.40 20.25
CA ASN A 93 4.57 -13.02 21.61
C ASN A 93 5.72 -12.44 22.45
N LYS A 94 6.60 -11.66 21.80
CA LYS A 94 7.74 -11.00 22.44
C LYS A 94 7.47 -9.49 22.59
N ARG A 95 8.20 -8.87 23.54
CA ARG A 95 8.07 -7.44 23.83
C ARG A 95 8.41 -6.58 22.61
N ALA A 96 7.38 -6.05 21.97
CA ALA A 96 7.48 -5.07 20.87
C ALA A 96 6.16 -4.31 20.76
N PHE A 97 6.19 -3.13 20.14
CA PHE A 97 5.03 -2.25 20.02
C PHE A 97 4.82 -1.84 18.56
N PRO A 98 3.80 -2.40 17.89
CA PRO A 98 3.43 -1.99 16.53
C PRO A 98 2.69 -0.65 16.57
N ILE A 99 3.45 0.45 16.59
CA ILE A 99 2.91 1.80 16.67
C ILE A 99 2.37 2.23 15.31
N ASP A 100 1.04 2.21 15.17
CA ASP A 100 0.34 2.78 14.02
C ASP A 100 -0.21 4.19 14.32
N VAL A 101 -0.87 4.77 13.33
CA VAL A 101 -1.48 6.10 13.47
C VAL A 101 -2.65 6.11 14.46
N ASN A 102 -3.31 4.99 14.69
CA ASN A 102 -4.45 4.90 15.60
C ASN A 102 -3.96 4.84 17.05
N ILE A 103 -2.98 4.00 17.35
CA ILE A 103 -2.33 3.93 18.67
C ILE A 103 -1.69 5.27 19.00
N LYS A 104 -1.00 5.90 18.05
CA LYS A 104 -0.42 7.23 18.24
C LYS A 104 -1.49 8.27 18.59
N ARG A 105 -2.63 8.26 17.91
CA ARG A 105 -3.76 9.14 18.19
C ARG A 105 -4.35 8.91 19.58
N LEU A 106 -4.57 7.63 19.95
CA LEU A 106 -5.10 7.26 21.26
C LEU A 106 -4.21 7.82 22.39
N ILE A 107 -2.93 7.49 22.39
CA ILE A 107 -2.01 7.95 23.45
C ILE A 107 -1.88 9.47 23.45
N SER A 108 -1.77 10.11 22.27
CA SER A 108 -1.70 11.58 22.20
C SER A 108 -2.95 12.25 22.78
N ARG A 109 -4.13 11.66 22.60
CA ARG A 109 -5.37 12.16 23.21
C ARG A 109 -5.42 11.94 24.72
N LEU A 110 -4.96 10.77 25.18
CA LEU A 110 -4.89 10.48 26.61
C LEU A 110 -4.09 11.55 27.37
N ILE A 111 -2.96 11.96 26.82
CA ILE A 111 -2.08 12.95 27.46
C ILE A 111 -2.30 14.39 26.98
N ASN A 112 -3.22 14.62 26.03
CA ASN A 112 -3.49 15.90 25.36
C ASN A 112 -2.24 16.56 24.74
N LYS A 113 -1.36 15.76 24.12
CA LYS A 113 -0.10 16.24 23.52
C LYS A 113 0.26 15.40 22.31
N SER A 114 0.73 16.04 21.23
CA SER A 114 1.33 15.31 20.11
C SER A 114 2.63 14.64 20.55
N VAL A 115 2.78 13.34 20.22
CA VAL A 115 3.96 12.55 20.55
C VAL A 115 4.67 12.08 19.30
N THR A 116 5.98 11.95 19.37
CA THR A 116 6.80 11.26 18.35
C THR A 116 6.70 9.75 18.54
N ASN A 117 7.12 8.98 17.55
CA ASN A 117 7.14 7.52 17.69
C ASN A 117 8.13 7.06 18.76
N LEU A 118 9.23 7.81 18.95
CA LEU A 118 10.22 7.52 19.99
C LEU A 118 9.63 7.71 21.40
N GLN A 119 9.05 8.88 21.66
CA GLN A 119 8.37 9.15 22.94
C GLN A 119 7.26 8.13 23.23
N LEU A 120 6.50 7.75 22.21
CA LEU A 120 5.44 6.74 22.35
C LEU A 120 6.02 5.37 22.69
N SER A 121 7.14 4.98 22.06
CA SER A 121 7.84 3.74 22.38
C SER A 121 8.27 3.70 23.85
N ASP A 122 8.78 4.81 24.38
CA ASP A 122 9.22 4.89 25.76
C ASP A 122 8.04 4.83 26.74
N ILE A 123 6.95 5.55 26.48
CA ILE A 123 5.71 5.44 27.27
C ILE A 123 5.21 3.98 27.29
N LEU A 124 5.18 3.30 26.16
CA LEU A 124 4.71 1.91 26.08
C LEU A 124 5.67 0.94 26.78
N LYS A 125 6.96 1.21 26.79
CA LYS A 125 7.91 0.43 27.58
C LYS A 125 7.64 0.54 29.08
N GLU A 126 7.33 1.72 29.58
CA GLU A 126 7.02 1.95 30.99
C GLU A 126 5.74 1.26 31.44
N ILE A 127 4.70 1.26 30.63
CA ILE A 127 3.38 0.67 30.95
C ILE A 127 3.42 -0.85 30.98
N THR A 128 4.34 -1.49 30.30
CA THR A 128 4.23 -2.94 29.98
C THR A 128 5.22 -3.86 30.66
N PHE A 129 6.01 -3.27 31.69
CA PHE A 129 7.04 -4.07 32.26
C PHE A 129 6.62 -5.41 32.85
N LYS A 130 5.42 -5.58 33.34
CA LYS A 130 4.91 -6.80 34.02
C LYS A 130 4.02 -7.65 33.12
N LYS A 131 3.80 -7.30 31.86
CA LYS A 131 2.96 -8.07 30.95
C LYS A 131 3.70 -9.28 30.39
N ARG A 132 3.03 -10.45 30.39
CA ARG A 132 3.54 -11.70 29.81
C ARG A 132 2.98 -11.98 28.41
N ASN A 133 1.85 -11.37 28.05
CA ASN A 133 1.21 -11.57 26.75
C ASN A 133 1.24 -10.28 25.93
N PHE A 134 2.27 -10.14 25.10
CA PHE A 134 2.45 -9.00 24.22
C PHE A 134 1.58 -9.08 22.96
N ARG A 135 1.17 -10.28 22.56
CA ARG A 135 0.23 -10.47 21.45
C ARG A 135 -1.10 -9.81 21.77
N ASP A 136 -1.76 -10.26 22.84
CA ASP A 136 -3.06 -9.74 23.24
C ASP A 136 -3.00 -8.24 23.51
N PHE A 137 -1.91 -7.76 24.10
CA PHE A 137 -1.73 -6.33 24.32
C PHE A 137 -1.66 -5.55 23.00
N ALA A 138 -0.87 -6.00 22.03
CA ALA A 138 -0.72 -5.35 20.73
C ALA A 138 -2.02 -5.36 19.94
N GLU A 139 -2.70 -6.51 19.87
CA GLU A 139 -3.99 -6.68 19.19
C GLU A 139 -5.06 -5.81 19.84
N SER A 140 -5.21 -5.87 21.18
CA SER A 140 -6.18 -5.05 21.91
C SER A 140 -5.96 -3.55 21.71
N MET A 141 -4.72 -3.08 21.74
CA MET A 141 -4.39 -1.67 21.50
C MET A 141 -4.75 -1.23 20.08
N MET A 142 -4.50 -2.07 19.08
CA MET A 142 -4.84 -1.79 17.67
C MET A 142 -6.35 -1.74 17.49
N ASP A 143 -7.07 -2.74 17.98
CA ASP A 143 -8.53 -2.83 17.86
C ASP A 143 -9.21 -1.68 18.62
N TYR A 144 -8.83 -1.45 19.85
CA TYR A 144 -9.39 -0.39 20.69
C TYR A 144 -9.16 1.00 20.08
N SER A 145 -7.94 1.28 19.63
CA SER A 145 -7.63 2.56 19.03
C SER A 145 -8.34 2.81 17.70
N SER A 146 -8.69 1.74 16.97
CA SER A 146 -9.38 1.83 15.68
C SER A 146 -10.91 1.87 15.82
N SER A 147 -11.49 1.16 16.81
CA SER A 147 -12.93 1.00 17.01
C SER A 147 -13.52 2.08 17.91
N ILE A 148 -12.88 2.40 19.03
CA ILE A 148 -13.38 3.35 20.05
C ILE A 148 -12.80 4.74 19.82
N CYS A 149 -11.48 4.90 19.84
CA CYS A 149 -10.81 6.19 19.67
C CYS A 149 -10.69 6.60 18.20
N LYS A 150 -11.79 6.63 17.46
CA LYS A 150 -11.82 6.94 16.01
C LYS A 150 -11.24 8.32 15.71
N LYS A 151 -10.76 8.51 14.48
CA LYS A 151 -10.23 9.80 14.01
C LYS A 151 -11.30 10.89 14.09
N SER A 152 -12.48 10.61 13.56
CA SER A 152 -13.66 11.46 13.62
C SER A 152 -14.69 10.77 14.51
N PHE A 153 -15.37 11.53 15.37
CA PHE A 153 -16.40 11.04 16.28
C PHE A 153 -15.92 9.87 17.19
N PRO A 154 -14.93 10.11 18.08
CA PRO A 154 -14.51 9.11 19.04
C PRO A 154 -15.66 8.77 20.00
N GLN A 155 -15.79 7.49 20.34
CA GLN A 155 -16.83 6.97 21.25
C GLN A 155 -16.39 7.15 22.72
N CYS A 156 -16.30 8.41 23.16
CA CYS A 156 -15.80 8.72 24.50
C CYS A 156 -16.69 8.18 25.63
N LYS A 157 -18.00 8.04 25.41
CA LYS A 157 -18.94 7.47 26.39
C LYS A 157 -18.60 6.02 26.74
N ASP A 158 -18.18 5.25 25.74
CA ASP A 158 -17.87 3.82 25.87
C ASP A 158 -16.37 3.57 26.11
N CYS A 159 -15.60 4.65 26.32
CA CYS A 159 -14.15 4.56 26.44
C CYS A 159 -13.73 4.25 27.88
N ILE A 160 -13.03 3.11 28.09
CA ILE A 160 -12.51 2.72 29.41
C ILE A 160 -11.48 3.73 29.98
N PHE A 161 -10.88 4.55 29.11
CA PHE A 161 -9.94 5.60 29.52
C PHE A 161 -10.60 6.96 29.71
N GLN A 162 -11.93 7.06 29.66
CA GLN A 162 -12.64 8.34 29.66
C GLN A 162 -12.24 9.25 30.84
N SER A 163 -12.23 8.71 32.06
CA SER A 163 -11.91 9.45 33.28
C SER A 163 -10.44 9.92 33.37
N TYR A 164 -9.55 9.24 32.65
CA TYR A 164 -8.11 9.56 32.62
C TYR A 164 -7.72 10.36 31.37
N CYS A 165 -8.61 10.47 30.38
CA CYS A 165 -8.29 11.06 29.09
C CYS A 165 -8.35 12.59 29.16
N LYS A 166 -7.20 13.25 29.02
CA LYS A 166 -7.09 14.73 29.04
C LYS A 166 -7.77 15.41 27.85
N SER A 167 -8.12 14.67 26.80
CA SER A 167 -8.84 15.17 25.62
C SER A 167 -10.24 14.57 25.46
N ALA A 168 -10.81 13.97 26.52
CA ALA A 168 -12.16 13.40 26.45
C ALA A 168 -13.17 14.47 26.00
N TYR A 169 -14.01 14.13 25.02
CA TYR A 169 -15.00 15.01 24.41
C TYR A 169 -14.46 16.27 23.70
N GLN A 170 -13.14 16.44 23.63
CA GLN A 170 -12.50 17.55 22.92
C GLN A 170 -12.20 17.16 21.47
N ASN A 171 -12.26 18.14 20.57
CA ASN A 171 -11.90 17.93 19.16
C ASN A 171 -10.38 18.00 18.94
N PHE A 172 -9.61 17.32 19.78
CA PHE A 172 -8.15 17.27 19.67
C PHE A 172 -7.71 16.27 18.61
N ASN A 173 -7.10 16.76 17.54
CA ASN A 173 -6.51 15.92 16.50
C ASN A 173 -4.99 16.05 16.51
N PRO A 174 -4.26 15.16 17.19
CA PRO A 174 -2.81 15.23 17.35
C PRO A 174 -2.02 14.87 16.09
N LEU A 175 -2.69 14.36 15.07
CA LEU A 175 -2.02 13.99 13.84
C LEU A 175 -1.80 15.24 13.00
N LEU A 176 -0.54 15.57 12.72
CA LEU A 176 -0.17 16.63 11.81
C LEU A 176 -0.89 16.45 10.46
N LYS A 177 -1.48 17.53 9.94
CA LYS A 177 -2.00 17.53 8.56
C LYS A 177 -0.85 17.13 7.65
N LYS A 178 -1.03 16.07 6.88
CA LYS A 178 -0.06 15.75 5.82
C LYS A 178 -0.05 16.93 4.85
N ASN A 179 1.11 17.48 4.58
CA ASN A 179 1.25 18.44 3.48
C ASN A 179 0.88 17.72 2.19
N ILE A 180 -0.30 18.03 1.66
CA ILE A 180 -0.77 17.50 0.39
C ILE A 180 -0.05 18.28 -0.72
N VAL A 181 0.63 17.55 -1.60
CA VAL A 181 1.30 18.13 -2.76
C VAL A 181 0.41 17.89 -3.98
N SER A 182 -0.16 18.97 -4.51
CA SER A 182 -0.95 18.91 -5.74
C SER A 182 -0.02 18.87 -6.96
N LYS A 183 -0.32 17.98 -7.90
CA LYS A 183 0.41 17.83 -9.17
C LYS A 183 -0.57 17.59 -10.30
N ASN A 184 -0.22 18.06 -11.50
CA ASN A 184 -0.96 17.76 -12.73
C ASN A 184 -0.19 16.69 -13.51
N ILE A 185 -0.91 15.74 -14.10
CA ILE A 185 -0.34 14.77 -15.02
C ILE A 185 -1.34 14.42 -16.12
N ASN A 186 -0.83 14.29 -17.34
CA ASN A 186 -1.62 13.85 -18.46
C ASN A 186 -1.24 12.41 -18.81
N PHE A 187 -2.24 11.56 -19.06
CA PHE A 187 -2.07 10.24 -19.64
C PHE A 187 -2.63 10.22 -21.06
N TYR A 188 -2.09 9.36 -21.88
CA TYR A 188 -2.47 9.25 -23.28
C TYR A 188 -2.95 7.84 -23.59
N LEU A 189 -4.20 7.73 -24.00
CA LEU A 189 -4.81 6.51 -24.52
C LEU A 189 -4.57 6.49 -26.02
N ILE A 190 -3.45 5.92 -26.46
CA ILE A 190 -3.07 5.85 -27.86
C ILE A 190 -3.61 4.55 -28.44
N GLU A 191 -4.54 4.65 -29.39
CA GLU A 191 -5.19 3.53 -30.04
C GLU A 191 -4.74 3.39 -31.49
N SER A 192 -4.44 2.17 -31.94
CA SER A 192 -4.17 1.81 -33.33
C SER A 192 -4.60 0.39 -33.60
N LYS A 193 -5.32 0.14 -34.71
CA LYS A 193 -5.73 -1.22 -35.14
C LYS A 193 -6.31 -2.10 -34.01
N ASN A 194 -7.25 -1.54 -33.21
CA ASN A 194 -7.86 -2.18 -32.06
C ASN A 194 -6.90 -2.59 -30.91
N LYS A 195 -5.71 -2.01 -30.90
CA LYS A 195 -4.74 -2.17 -29.81
C LYS A 195 -4.52 -0.83 -29.10
N ILE A 196 -4.15 -0.92 -27.84
CA ILE A 196 -3.80 0.22 -26.98
C ILE A 196 -2.31 0.14 -26.66
N CYS A 197 -1.65 1.29 -26.72
CA CYS A 197 -0.23 1.44 -26.40
C CYS A 197 0.00 1.49 -24.90
N PHE A 198 0.93 0.67 -24.42
CA PHE A 198 1.44 0.70 -23.05
C PHE A 198 2.95 0.82 -23.04
N ILE A 199 3.52 1.35 -21.95
CA ILE A 199 4.96 1.45 -21.71
C ILE A 199 5.38 0.41 -20.68
N LYS A 200 6.48 -0.33 -20.98
CA LYS A 200 7.08 -1.33 -20.07
C LYS A 200 7.92 -0.68 -18.97
N LYS A 201 8.61 0.43 -19.28
CA LYS A 201 9.46 1.20 -18.34
C LYS A 201 8.98 2.64 -18.22
N PRO A 202 7.85 2.87 -17.56
CA PRO A 202 7.25 4.21 -17.47
C PRO A 202 8.08 5.15 -16.60
N LYS A 203 8.12 6.43 -16.97
CA LYS A 203 8.75 7.50 -16.17
C LYS A 203 7.88 7.94 -14.98
N PHE A 204 6.62 7.59 -14.94
CA PHE A 204 5.73 7.87 -13.79
C PHE A 204 6.06 6.96 -12.61
N GLN A 205 6.72 7.51 -11.60
CA GLN A 205 7.38 6.79 -10.51
C GLN A 205 6.46 5.87 -9.67
N PHE A 206 5.18 6.23 -9.54
CA PHE A 206 4.26 5.52 -8.65
C PHE A 206 3.91 4.10 -9.11
N TYR A 207 4.07 3.80 -10.40
CA TYR A 207 3.74 2.52 -10.99
C TYR A 207 4.83 1.96 -11.92
N LYS A 208 6.09 2.34 -11.70
CA LYS A 208 7.23 1.98 -12.56
C LYS A 208 7.46 0.47 -12.77
N ASN A 209 6.92 -0.35 -11.87
CA ASN A 209 7.04 -1.81 -11.95
C ASN A 209 5.88 -2.47 -12.72
N PHE A 210 5.01 -1.66 -13.32
CA PHE A 210 3.88 -2.11 -14.12
C PHE A 210 3.92 -1.49 -15.48
N ILE A 211 3.42 -2.21 -16.46
CA ILE A 211 3.11 -1.56 -17.72
C ILE A 211 1.92 -0.63 -17.51
N HIS A 212 1.97 0.53 -18.11
CA HIS A 212 0.86 1.47 -18.03
C HIS A 212 0.81 2.43 -19.22
N LEU A 213 -0.26 3.22 -19.30
CA LEU A 213 -0.45 4.18 -20.37
C LEU A 213 0.68 5.23 -20.41
N PRO A 214 1.10 5.67 -21.59
CA PRO A 214 2.02 6.80 -21.75
C PRO A 214 1.54 8.02 -20.97
N SER A 215 2.47 8.74 -20.36
CA SER A 215 2.20 9.97 -19.62
C SER A 215 2.93 11.17 -20.22
N SER A 216 2.60 12.36 -19.75
CA SER A 216 3.33 13.59 -20.13
C SER A 216 4.82 13.59 -19.74
N LEU A 217 5.27 12.62 -18.95
CA LEU A 217 6.67 12.41 -18.60
C LEU A 217 7.44 11.60 -19.68
N ASP A 218 6.72 10.86 -20.53
CA ASP A 218 7.28 10.02 -21.59
C ASP A 218 7.40 10.84 -22.90
N ILE A 219 8.16 11.94 -22.83
CA ILE A 219 8.22 13.01 -23.84
C ILE A 219 8.61 12.47 -25.22
N GLU A 220 9.60 11.59 -25.30
CA GLU A 220 10.10 11.02 -26.57
C GLU A 220 9.00 10.26 -27.30
N LEU A 221 8.27 9.42 -26.61
CA LEU A 221 7.15 8.68 -27.18
C LEU A 221 6.03 9.64 -27.62
N ILE A 222 5.63 10.55 -26.75
CA ILE A 222 4.52 11.49 -27.05
C ILE A 222 4.87 12.41 -28.20
N SER A 223 6.14 12.76 -28.40
CA SER A 223 6.60 13.57 -29.52
C SER A 223 6.33 12.91 -30.88
N LYS A 224 6.40 11.57 -30.96
CA LYS A 224 6.11 10.81 -32.19
C LYS A 224 4.63 10.94 -32.62
N TYR A 225 3.73 11.34 -31.70
CA TYR A 225 2.30 11.53 -31.95
C TYR A 225 1.86 13.00 -31.96
N LYS A 226 2.79 13.96 -32.04
CA LYS A 226 2.48 15.40 -32.02
C LYS A 226 1.46 15.86 -33.10
N LYS A 227 1.53 15.23 -34.27
CA LYS A 227 0.63 15.58 -35.41
C LYS A 227 -0.75 14.93 -35.28
N ASN A 228 -0.96 13.99 -34.37
CA ASN A 228 -2.24 13.33 -34.18
C ASN A 228 -3.19 14.22 -33.37
N LYS A 229 -4.47 14.23 -33.75
CA LYS A 229 -5.50 14.93 -32.97
C LYS A 229 -5.60 14.31 -31.58
N LYS A 230 -5.62 15.17 -30.56
CA LYS A 230 -5.76 14.80 -29.17
C LYS A 230 -7.13 15.25 -28.67
N GLU A 231 -7.92 14.31 -28.18
CA GLU A 231 -9.22 14.58 -27.60
C GLU A 231 -9.21 14.30 -26.11
N LEU A 232 -9.69 15.23 -25.30
CA LEU A 232 -9.82 15.00 -23.86
C LEU A 232 -10.93 13.96 -23.61
N LYS A 233 -10.57 12.77 -23.13
CA LYS A 233 -11.51 11.71 -22.78
C LYS A 233 -12.15 11.98 -21.40
N VAL A 234 -11.32 12.26 -20.39
CA VAL A 234 -11.77 12.44 -19.02
C VAL A 234 -10.74 13.23 -18.20
N SER A 235 -11.24 13.98 -17.21
CA SER A 235 -10.41 14.65 -16.19
C SER A 235 -10.96 14.30 -14.80
N PHE A 236 -10.08 13.92 -13.86
CA PHE A 236 -10.48 13.60 -12.50
C PHE A 236 -9.31 13.79 -11.52
N GLU A 237 -9.64 13.84 -10.23
CA GLU A 237 -8.64 13.86 -9.17
C GLU A 237 -8.36 12.45 -8.66
N TYR A 238 -7.10 12.17 -8.38
CA TYR A 238 -6.65 10.89 -7.85
C TYR A 238 -5.53 11.08 -6.83
N SER A 239 -5.68 10.46 -5.66
CA SER A 239 -4.69 10.59 -4.58
C SER A 239 -3.80 9.37 -4.49
N ILE A 240 -2.48 9.59 -4.45
CA ILE A 240 -1.47 8.56 -4.21
C ILE A 240 -0.60 9.04 -3.05
N THR A 241 -0.69 8.41 -1.89
CA THR A 241 0.01 8.78 -0.66
C THR A 241 -0.24 10.25 -0.24
N LYS A 242 0.78 11.11 -0.30
CA LYS A 242 0.67 12.57 -0.02
C LYS A 242 0.39 13.42 -1.26
N TYR A 243 0.34 12.82 -2.43
CA TYR A 243 0.14 13.54 -3.68
C TYR A 243 -1.31 13.48 -4.11
N LYS A 244 -1.86 14.64 -4.48
CA LYS A 244 -3.17 14.80 -5.10
C LYS A 244 -2.95 15.16 -6.56
N PHE A 245 -3.24 14.23 -7.46
CA PHE A 245 -3.07 14.43 -8.89
C PHE A 245 -4.37 14.91 -9.53
N LYS A 246 -4.30 15.99 -10.31
CA LYS A 246 -5.29 16.29 -11.33
C LYS A 246 -4.85 15.57 -12.60
N ILE A 247 -5.63 14.57 -13.00
CA ILE A 247 -5.31 13.69 -14.12
C ILE A 247 -6.19 14.05 -15.30
N ASN A 248 -5.57 14.37 -16.44
CA ASN A 248 -6.26 14.49 -17.70
C ASN A 248 -5.88 13.31 -18.60
N VAL A 249 -6.85 12.68 -19.22
CA VAL A 249 -6.64 11.57 -20.13
C VAL A 249 -7.01 12.02 -21.55
N TYR A 250 -6.04 11.98 -22.43
CA TYR A 250 -6.24 12.31 -23.83
C TYR A 250 -6.28 11.06 -24.69
N LYS A 251 -7.25 10.96 -25.55
CA LYS A 251 -7.35 9.92 -26.56
C LYS A 251 -6.64 10.38 -27.83
N ILE A 252 -5.81 9.48 -28.39
CA ILE A 252 -5.07 9.69 -29.63
C ILE A 252 -5.31 8.50 -30.55
N PHE A 253 -5.83 8.75 -31.73
CA PHE A 253 -5.91 7.74 -32.77
C PHE A 253 -4.69 7.81 -33.67
N SER A 254 -4.02 6.68 -33.87
CA SER A 254 -2.87 6.57 -34.77
C SER A 254 -3.11 5.49 -35.81
N LYS A 255 -2.71 5.78 -37.05
CA LYS A 255 -2.65 4.77 -38.13
C LYS A 255 -1.40 3.89 -38.04
N VAL A 256 -0.39 4.35 -37.30
CA VAL A 256 0.93 3.72 -37.19
C VAL A 256 1.09 3.07 -35.81
N ILE A 257 1.51 1.82 -35.81
CA ILE A 257 2.02 1.12 -34.64
C ILE A 257 3.51 1.36 -34.60
N ILE A 258 4.01 1.99 -33.55
CA ILE A 258 5.45 2.18 -33.32
C ILE A 258 5.94 0.93 -32.61
N ASP A 259 6.89 0.25 -33.25
CA ASP A 259 7.61 -0.87 -32.65
C ASP A 259 8.84 -0.34 -31.90
N ASP A 260 8.89 -0.58 -30.60
CA ASP A 260 9.94 -0.09 -29.71
C ASP A 260 10.05 -1.07 -28.53
N LEU A 261 11.27 -1.33 -28.07
CA LEU A 261 11.55 -2.30 -27.01
C LEU A 261 10.82 -2.00 -25.70
N ASP A 262 10.59 -0.72 -25.41
CA ASP A 262 9.92 -0.27 -24.19
C ASP A 262 8.38 -0.08 -24.35
N ILE A 263 7.85 -0.41 -25.53
CA ILE A 263 6.41 -0.30 -25.83
C ILE A 263 5.80 -1.71 -25.99
N VAL A 264 4.54 -1.81 -25.63
CA VAL A 264 3.71 -2.98 -25.94
C VAL A 264 2.32 -2.54 -26.38
N TRP A 265 1.82 -3.16 -27.43
CA TRP A 265 0.48 -2.93 -27.97
C TRP A 265 -0.42 -4.11 -27.64
N LEU A 266 -1.46 -3.85 -26.85
CA LEU A 266 -2.35 -4.89 -26.33
C LEU A 266 -3.78 -4.69 -26.81
N LYS A 267 -4.45 -5.80 -27.17
CA LYS A 267 -5.90 -5.81 -27.40
C LYS A 267 -6.65 -5.74 -26.08
N LYS A 268 -7.91 -5.30 -26.09
CA LYS A 268 -8.75 -5.17 -24.88
C LYS A 268 -8.82 -6.47 -24.06
N GLY A 269 -8.94 -7.63 -24.72
CA GLY A 269 -8.98 -8.93 -24.05
C GLY A 269 -7.67 -9.31 -23.35
N GLU A 270 -6.52 -8.94 -23.92
CA GLU A 270 -5.19 -9.17 -23.32
C GLU A 270 -4.95 -8.29 -22.10
N ILE A 271 -5.49 -7.06 -22.12
CA ILE A 271 -5.40 -6.10 -21.00
C ILE A 271 -6.05 -6.66 -19.73
N ALA A 272 -7.15 -7.40 -19.85
CA ALA A 272 -7.85 -8.00 -18.72
C ALA A 272 -7.01 -9.08 -17.99
N GLN A 273 -6.03 -9.68 -18.66
CA GLN A 273 -5.21 -10.79 -18.15
C GLN A 273 -3.95 -10.33 -17.44
N ILE A 274 -3.58 -9.05 -17.56
CA ILE A 274 -2.35 -8.51 -16.98
C ILE A 274 -2.62 -7.69 -15.71
N PRO A 275 -1.67 -7.66 -14.76
CA PRO A 275 -1.80 -6.84 -13.56
C PRO A 275 -1.65 -5.35 -13.89
N ILE A 276 -2.78 -4.64 -13.93
CA ILE A 276 -2.83 -3.20 -14.15
C ILE A 276 -3.28 -2.49 -12.88
N PRO A 277 -2.59 -1.41 -12.45
CA PRO A 277 -3.02 -0.58 -11.32
C PRO A 277 -4.46 -0.04 -11.48
N THR A 278 -5.15 0.10 -10.34
CA THR A 278 -6.55 0.56 -10.30
C THR A 278 -6.76 1.90 -11.02
N LEU A 279 -5.78 2.80 -10.96
CA LEU A 279 -5.80 4.06 -11.70
C LEU A 279 -6.04 3.82 -13.19
N PHE A 280 -5.27 2.92 -13.81
CA PHE A 280 -5.38 2.67 -15.24
C PHE A 280 -6.61 1.84 -15.61
N LYS A 281 -7.08 0.95 -14.73
CA LYS A 281 -8.39 0.31 -14.89
C LYS A 281 -9.51 1.35 -14.99
N LYS A 282 -9.47 2.39 -14.12
CA LYS A 282 -10.45 3.49 -14.16
C LYS A 282 -10.38 4.31 -15.46
N ILE A 283 -9.21 4.41 -16.09
CA ILE A 283 -9.04 5.14 -17.35
C ILE A 283 -9.52 4.32 -18.56
N LEU A 284 -9.33 3.01 -18.49
CA LEU A 284 -9.66 2.10 -19.61
C LEU A 284 -11.14 1.79 -19.72
N ASN A 285 -11.85 1.79 -18.60
CA ASN A 285 -13.31 1.70 -18.54
C ASN A 285 -13.94 3.06 -18.93
#